data_d46e573634d01ed883f5846baa183095
#
_entry.id   d46e573634d01ed883f5846baa183095
#
_cell.length_a   1.000
_cell.length_b   1.000
_cell.length_c   1.000
_cell.angle_alpha   90.00
_cell.angle_beta   90.00
_cell.angle_gamma   90.00
#
_symmetry.space_group_name_H-M   'P 1'
#
loop_
_entity.id
_entity.type
_entity.pdbx_description
1 polymer ?
#
loop_
_entity_poly.entity_id
_entity_poly.type
_entity_poly.pdbx_seq_one_letter_code
_entity_poly.pdbx_strand_id
1 'polypeptide(L)' 'MQKNLEPKKVLILGAGSFGEEILDCLDEINFIKPTYECVGFLDDNEQKWESKHRGIPVL' A
#
# COMPACT_ATOMS: atom_id res chain seq x y z
N MET A 1 22.44 -0.06 19.23
CA MET A 1 21.82 -0.08 17.93
C MET A 1 20.34 0.24 17.98
N GLN A 2 19.90 1.07 17.07
CA GLN A 2 18.52 1.48 17.01
C GLN A 2 17.71 0.48 16.20
N LYS A 3 16.56 0.11 16.71
CA LYS A 3 15.64 -0.73 15.99
C LYS A 3 14.35 0.00 15.75
N ASN A 4 13.94 0.02 14.51
CA ASN A 4 12.66 0.58 14.15
C ASN A 4 11.67 -0.57 14.07
N LEU A 5 10.77 -0.66 15.05
CA LEU A 5 9.79 -1.74 15.11
C LEU A 5 8.51 -1.41 14.36
N GLU A 6 8.41 -0.18 13.86
CA GLU A 6 7.22 0.22 13.12
C GLU A 6 7.38 -0.10 11.65
N PRO A 7 6.31 -0.52 10.98
CA PRO A 7 6.36 -0.74 9.54
C PRO A 7 6.70 0.54 8.79
N LYS A 8 7.43 0.39 7.70
CA LYS A 8 7.70 1.52 6.83
C LYS A 8 6.47 1.84 6.01
N LYS A 9 6.16 3.12 5.91
CA LYS A 9 5.01 3.58 5.13
C LYS A 9 5.40 3.64 3.66
N VAL A 10 4.55 3.08 2.81
CA VAL A 10 4.82 3.02 1.38
C VAL A 10 3.59 3.46 0.61
N LEU A 11 3.84 3.92 -0.59
CA LEU A 11 2.79 4.25 -1.56
C LEU A 11 2.93 3.28 -2.73
N ILE A 12 1.81 2.84 -3.27
CA ILE A 12 1.80 1.97 -4.44
C ILE A 12 1.46 2.81 -5.64
N LEU A 13 2.25 2.71 -6.69
CA LEU A 13 1.98 3.41 -7.94
C LEU A 13 1.00 2.60 -8.77
N GLY A 14 -0.17 3.19 -9.05
CA GLY A 14 -1.21 2.54 -9.81
C GLY A 14 -2.24 1.88 -8.92
N ALA A 15 -3.51 2.23 -9.13
CA ALA A 15 -4.61 1.76 -8.30
C ALA A 15 -5.48 0.76 -9.05
N GLY A 16 -4.88 -0.03 -9.96
CA GLY A 16 -5.59 -1.06 -10.68
C GLY A 16 -5.28 -2.44 -10.11
N SER A 17 -5.53 -3.48 -10.94
CA SER A 17 -5.32 -4.84 -10.48
C SER A 17 -3.86 -5.12 -10.14
N PHE A 18 -2.93 -4.49 -10.85
CA PHE A 18 -1.51 -4.67 -10.55
C PHE A 18 -1.17 -4.11 -9.17
N GLY A 19 -1.76 -2.97 -8.82
CA GLY A 19 -1.56 -2.41 -7.49
C GLY A 19 -2.10 -3.31 -6.40
N GLU A 20 -3.23 -3.98 -6.68
CA GLU A 20 -3.78 -4.92 -5.71
C GLU A 20 -2.91 -6.16 -5.55
N GLU A 21 -2.26 -6.60 -6.63
CA GLU A 21 -1.32 -7.71 -6.52
C GLU A 21 -0.13 -7.34 -5.66
N ILE A 22 0.34 -6.10 -5.78
CA ILE A 22 1.43 -5.62 -4.93
C ILE A 22 0.98 -5.61 -3.48
N LEU A 23 -0.26 -5.17 -3.25
CA LEU A 23 -0.79 -5.14 -1.89
C LEU A 23 -0.86 -6.54 -1.30
N ASP A 24 -1.26 -7.54 -2.11
CA ASP A 24 -1.26 -8.92 -1.66
C ASP A 24 0.14 -9.38 -1.26
N CYS A 25 1.15 -8.98 -2.03
CA CYS A 25 2.53 -9.30 -1.69
C CYS A 25 2.94 -8.67 -0.36
N LEU A 26 2.54 -7.42 -0.14
CA LEU A 26 2.84 -6.76 1.13
C LEU A 26 2.16 -7.47 2.29
N ASP A 27 0.92 -7.93 2.07
CA ASP A 27 0.20 -8.66 3.11
C ASP A 27 0.93 -9.94 3.49
N GLU A 28 1.47 -10.66 2.49
CA GLU A 28 2.21 -11.89 2.77
C GLU A 28 3.49 -11.59 3.54
N ILE A 29 4.19 -10.53 3.17
CA ILE A 29 5.39 -10.12 3.90
C ILE A 29 5.02 -9.79 5.34
N ASN A 30 3.95 -9.02 5.51
CA ASN A 30 3.53 -8.55 6.82
C ASN A 30 2.99 -9.67 7.70
N PHE A 31 2.53 -10.75 7.09
CA PHE A 31 2.03 -11.89 7.85
C PHE A 31 3.15 -12.51 8.68
N ILE A 32 4.35 -12.55 8.11
CA ILE A 32 5.50 -13.10 8.81
C ILE A 32 6.05 -12.09 9.81
N LYS A 33 6.20 -10.84 9.37
CA LYS A 33 6.72 -9.78 10.22
C LYS A 33 6.21 -8.44 9.65
N PRO A 34 5.50 -7.65 10.46
CA PRO A 34 5.00 -6.36 9.96
C PRO A 34 6.18 -5.49 9.49
N THR A 35 6.26 -5.28 8.19
CA THR A 35 7.40 -4.62 7.56
C THR A 35 6.98 -3.36 6.82
N TYR A 36 5.82 -3.40 6.14
CA TYR A 36 5.36 -2.28 5.32
C TYR A 36 3.91 -1.95 5.62
N GLU A 37 3.60 -0.68 5.58
CA GLU A 37 2.22 -0.22 5.69
C GLU A 37 1.90 0.60 4.46
N CYS A 38 0.98 0.12 3.63
CA CYS A 38 0.56 0.87 2.47
C CYS A 38 -0.42 1.96 2.92
N VAL A 39 -0.03 3.21 2.73
CA VAL A 39 -0.85 4.33 3.17
C VAL A 39 -1.61 4.99 2.03
N GLY A 40 -1.36 4.58 0.80
CA GLY A 40 -2.09 5.15 -0.33
C GLY A 40 -1.64 4.57 -1.64
N PHE A 41 -2.48 4.81 -2.65
CA PHE A 41 -2.17 4.53 -4.05
C PHE A 41 -2.02 5.86 -4.76
N LEU A 42 -1.08 5.95 -5.68
CA LEU A 42 -0.96 7.09 -6.57
C LEU A 42 -1.38 6.65 -7.96
N ASP A 43 -2.31 7.37 -8.56
CA ASP A 43 -2.80 7.04 -9.89
C ASP A 43 -3.05 8.34 -10.63
N ASP A 44 -2.63 8.42 -11.89
CA ASP A 44 -2.85 9.62 -12.68
C ASP A 44 -4.24 9.67 -13.30
N ASN A 45 -5.05 8.65 -13.12
CA ASN A 45 -6.45 8.67 -13.55
C ASN A 45 -7.27 9.37 -12.48
N GLU A 46 -7.70 10.60 -12.78
CA GLU A 46 -8.42 11.43 -11.81
C GLU A 46 -9.73 10.78 -11.37
N GLN A 47 -10.30 9.92 -12.20
CA GLN A 47 -11.55 9.26 -11.83
C GLN A 47 -11.38 8.29 -10.68
N LYS A 48 -10.14 7.88 -10.40
CA LYS A 48 -9.86 6.99 -9.28
C LYS A 48 -9.54 7.73 -8.00
N TRP A 49 -9.31 9.04 -8.09
CA TRP A 49 -8.96 9.82 -6.91
C TRP A 49 -10.11 9.80 -5.91
N GLU A 50 -9.77 9.83 -4.64
CA GLU A 50 -10.73 9.80 -3.53
C GLU A 50 -11.48 8.49 -3.39
N SER A 51 -11.16 7.50 -4.25
CA SER A 51 -11.68 6.16 -4.05
C SER A 51 -10.76 5.41 -3.08
N LYS A 52 -11.17 4.22 -2.71
CA LYS A 52 -10.38 3.39 -1.79
C LYS A 52 -10.33 1.97 -2.30
N HIS A 53 -9.20 1.32 -2.06
CA HIS A 53 -9.04 -0.11 -2.30
C HIS A 53 -8.68 -0.75 -0.98
N ARG A 54 -9.54 -1.62 -0.46
CA ARG A 54 -9.37 -2.25 0.84
C ARG A 54 -9.16 -1.21 1.94
N GLY A 55 -9.90 -0.10 1.85
CA GLY A 55 -9.80 0.97 2.82
C GLY A 55 -8.61 1.89 2.64
N ILE A 56 -7.77 1.66 1.64
CA ILE A 56 -6.57 2.46 1.38
C ILE A 56 -6.91 3.49 0.31
N PRO A 57 -6.69 4.77 0.57
CA PRO A 57 -7.11 5.80 -0.36
C PRO A 57 -6.26 5.90 -1.61
N VAL A 58 -6.87 6.32 -2.69
CA VAL A 58 -6.16 6.74 -3.89
C VAL A 58 -5.95 8.25 -3.78
N LEU A 59 -4.71 8.64 -3.80
CA LEU A 59 -4.33 10.03 -3.56
C LEU A 59 -4.15 10.81 -4.85
#